data_b5c95dd70a8f907153966af3cbf55995
#
_entry.id   b5c95dd70a8f907153966af3cbf55995
#
_cell.length_a   1.000
_cell.length_b   1.000
_cell.length_c   1.000
_cell.angle_alpha   90.00
_cell.angle_beta   90.00
_cell.angle_gamma   90.00
#
_symmetry.space_group_name_H-M   'P 1'
#
loop_
_entity.id
_entity.type
_entity.pdbx_description
1 polymer ?
#
loop_
_entity_poly.entity_id
_entity_poly.type
_entity_poly.pdbx_seq_one_letter_code
_entity_poly.pdbx_strand_id
1 'polypeptide(L)'
;MSLNTKQSDPINSILVKISIILFLLFSGWLLYDHFINRPLDVRYYLTANNAFKDKRYDISLDNYLKAYSYNPTDAYIIEGIARSYMELDDFENSLKYFNLAINTDQEFAPAYANLGVLYDKNKDYLNAIKFYEIALQIDQDLSVGMHWIDRLLYDVRTKPPTIMDRLFYLKDQMLLPEDKRILSIDEIDNEQINYEK
;
A
#
# COMPACT_ATOMS: atom_id res chain seq x y z
N MET A 1 -6.32 -52.97 40.61
CA MET A 1 -5.52 -52.20 39.61
C MET A 1 -5.41 -50.76 40.14
N SER A 2 -4.34 -50.44 40.88
CA SER A 2 -4.18 -49.13 41.50
C SER A 2 -3.63 -48.14 40.44
N LEU A 3 -4.38 -47.13 40.16
CA LEU A 3 -3.96 -45.98 39.34
C LEU A 3 -2.86 -45.24 40.15
N ASN A 4 -1.65 -45.41 39.72
CA ASN A 4 -0.48 -44.69 40.25
C ASN A 4 -0.58 -43.23 39.85
N THR A 5 -1.21 -42.37 40.68
CA THR A 5 -1.20 -40.93 40.51
C THR A 5 0.23 -40.44 40.73
N LYS A 6 0.91 -40.17 39.62
CA LYS A 6 2.25 -39.56 39.61
C LYS A 6 2.12 -38.20 40.31
N GLN A 7 2.51 -38.13 41.59
CA GLN A 7 2.56 -36.91 42.35
C GLN A 7 3.59 -36.00 41.69
N SER A 8 3.09 -34.89 41.10
CA SER A 8 3.97 -33.94 40.43
C SER A 8 4.94 -33.35 41.44
N ASP A 9 6.24 -33.46 41.15
CA ASP A 9 7.29 -32.92 41.97
C ASP A 9 7.05 -31.42 42.22
N PRO A 10 6.95 -30.95 43.48
CA PRO A 10 6.60 -29.58 43.84
C PRO A 10 7.54 -28.55 43.17
N ILE A 11 8.80 -28.91 42.95
CA ILE A 11 9.76 -28.07 42.25
C ILE A 11 9.38 -27.86 40.80
N ASN A 12 8.97 -28.91 40.09
CA ASN A 12 8.50 -28.80 38.70
C ASN A 12 7.27 -27.93 38.59
N SER A 13 6.33 -28.00 39.54
CA SER A 13 5.14 -27.15 39.58
C SER A 13 5.48 -25.65 39.74
N ILE A 14 6.49 -25.35 40.60
CA ILE A 14 6.96 -23.96 40.81
C ILE A 14 7.67 -23.45 39.55
N LEU A 15 8.55 -24.25 38.95
CA LEU A 15 9.28 -23.90 37.73
C LEU A 15 8.32 -23.61 36.55
N VAL A 16 7.27 -24.42 36.37
CA VAL A 16 6.24 -24.21 35.37
C VAL A 16 5.51 -22.88 35.60
N LYS A 17 5.11 -22.56 36.83
CA LYS A 17 4.43 -21.27 37.14
C LYS A 17 5.36 -20.10 36.86
N ILE A 18 6.62 -20.15 37.23
CA ILE A 18 7.60 -19.10 36.93
C ILE A 18 7.77 -18.93 35.44
N SER A 19 7.88 -20.02 34.68
CA SER A 19 8.01 -19.97 33.21
C SER A 19 6.79 -19.31 32.54
N ILE A 20 5.58 -19.64 33.03
CA ILE A 20 4.34 -19.00 32.52
C ILE A 20 4.34 -17.49 32.81
N ILE A 21 4.73 -17.09 34.03
CA ILE A 21 4.78 -15.66 34.40
C ILE A 21 5.80 -14.92 33.52
N LEU A 22 7.00 -15.48 33.35
CA LEU A 22 8.04 -14.89 32.50
C LEU A 22 7.58 -14.79 31.02
N PHE A 23 6.91 -15.82 30.53
CA PHE A 23 6.34 -15.79 29.17
C PHE A 23 5.29 -14.69 29.00
N LEU A 24 4.38 -14.52 29.97
CA LEU A 24 3.36 -13.47 29.96
C LEU A 24 3.99 -12.08 30.03
N LEU A 25 5.00 -11.88 30.90
CA LEU A 25 5.72 -10.60 31.01
C LEU A 25 6.46 -10.27 29.70
N PHE A 26 7.15 -11.26 29.12
CA PHE A 26 7.87 -11.08 27.87
C PHE A 26 6.91 -10.80 26.70
N SER A 27 5.81 -11.54 26.62
CA SER A 27 4.77 -11.30 25.60
C SER A 27 4.11 -9.92 25.77
N GLY A 28 3.83 -9.52 27.01
CA GLY A 28 3.31 -8.18 27.31
C GLY A 28 4.29 -7.08 26.94
N TRP A 29 5.59 -7.27 27.19
CA TRP A 29 6.62 -6.34 26.77
C TRP A 29 6.76 -6.25 25.24
N LEU A 30 6.72 -7.38 24.52
CA LEU A 30 6.73 -7.41 23.06
C LEU A 30 5.53 -6.65 22.46
N LEU A 31 4.34 -6.86 23.04
CA LEU A 31 3.13 -6.13 22.59
C LEU A 31 3.26 -4.63 22.87
N TYR A 32 3.75 -4.26 24.05
CA TYR A 32 4.00 -2.87 24.39
C TYR A 32 4.98 -2.21 23.41
N ASP A 33 6.13 -2.86 23.15
CA ASP A 33 7.15 -2.36 22.23
C ASP A 33 6.60 -2.25 20.81
N HIS A 34 5.89 -3.28 20.34
CA HIS A 34 5.32 -3.32 19.00
C HIS A 34 4.24 -2.26 18.75
N PHE A 35 3.34 -1.99 19.72
CA PHE A 35 2.19 -1.11 19.52
C PHE A 35 2.39 0.31 20.05
N ILE A 36 3.19 0.50 21.09
CA ILE A 36 3.28 1.78 21.82
C ILE A 36 4.61 2.49 21.56
N ASN A 37 5.70 1.73 21.42
CA ASN A 37 7.05 2.29 21.28
C ASN A 37 7.51 2.47 19.83
N ARG A 38 6.56 2.51 18.87
CA ARG A 38 6.92 2.74 17.46
C ARG A 38 7.44 4.17 17.25
N PRO A 39 8.44 4.36 16.37
CA PRO A 39 8.86 5.69 15.93
C PRO A 39 7.69 6.52 15.41
N LEU A 40 7.76 7.85 15.56
CA LEU A 40 6.64 8.72 15.23
C LEU A 40 6.31 8.74 13.73
N ASP A 41 7.33 8.67 12.86
CA ASP A 41 7.15 8.53 11.42
C ASP A 41 6.31 7.29 11.08
N VAL A 42 6.67 6.13 11.64
CA VAL A 42 5.93 4.87 11.43
C VAL A 42 4.48 4.97 11.95
N ARG A 43 4.27 5.59 13.12
CA ARG A 43 2.91 5.77 13.68
C ARG A 43 2.04 6.63 12.78
N TYR A 44 2.57 7.77 12.33
CA TYR A 44 1.83 8.65 11.42
C TYR A 44 1.62 8.00 10.06
N TYR A 45 2.62 7.30 9.52
CA TYR A 45 2.50 6.54 8.28
C TYR A 45 1.37 5.50 8.33
N LEU A 46 1.32 4.67 9.37
CA LEU A 46 0.25 3.68 9.54
C LEU A 46 -1.14 4.32 9.74
N THR A 47 -1.19 5.46 10.43
CA THR A 47 -2.45 6.22 10.58
C THR A 47 -2.92 6.78 9.25
N ALA A 48 -1.98 7.28 8.44
CA ALA A 48 -2.25 7.78 7.10
C ALA A 48 -2.78 6.67 6.18
N ASN A 49 -2.12 5.49 6.15
CA ASN A 49 -2.57 4.34 5.37
C ASN A 49 -4.00 3.90 5.75
N ASN A 50 -4.31 3.85 7.03
CA ASN A 50 -5.66 3.51 7.48
C ASN A 50 -6.69 4.56 7.04
N ALA A 51 -6.37 5.85 7.16
CA ALA A 51 -7.24 6.91 6.70
C ALA A 51 -7.43 6.87 5.17
N PHE A 52 -6.36 6.54 4.41
CA PHE A 52 -6.42 6.37 2.96
C PHE A 52 -7.37 5.23 2.56
N LYS A 53 -7.25 4.06 3.19
CA LYS A 53 -8.15 2.91 2.98
C LYS A 53 -9.61 3.24 3.29
N ASP A 54 -9.84 4.09 4.29
CA ASP A 54 -11.16 4.60 4.66
C ASP A 54 -11.64 5.74 3.72
N LYS A 55 -10.89 6.08 2.67
CA LYS A 55 -11.15 7.18 1.73
C LYS A 55 -11.22 8.57 2.39
N ARG A 56 -10.57 8.73 3.55
CA ARG A 56 -10.42 10.01 4.26
C ARG A 56 -9.11 10.64 3.85
N TYR A 57 -9.05 11.11 2.60
CA TYR A 57 -7.80 11.53 1.94
C TYR A 57 -7.17 12.79 2.54
N ASP A 58 -7.98 13.70 3.07
CA ASP A 58 -7.54 14.89 3.82
C ASP A 58 -6.78 14.50 5.10
N ILE A 59 -7.34 13.56 5.89
CA ILE A 59 -6.71 13.04 7.10
C ILE A 59 -5.48 12.21 6.76
N SER A 60 -5.54 11.45 5.67
CA SER A 60 -4.40 10.69 5.16
C SER A 60 -3.24 11.62 4.82
N LEU A 61 -3.48 12.67 4.04
CA LEU A 61 -2.48 13.67 3.67
C LEU A 61 -1.85 14.33 4.88
N ASP A 62 -2.64 14.79 5.85
CA ASP A 62 -2.13 15.42 7.08
C ASP A 62 -1.17 14.49 7.85
N ASN A 63 -1.52 13.20 7.96
CA ASN A 63 -0.69 12.24 8.66
C ASN A 63 0.56 11.83 7.87
N TYR A 64 0.49 11.69 6.53
CA TYR A 64 1.70 11.49 5.73
C TYR A 64 2.64 12.69 5.81
N LEU A 65 2.14 13.92 5.79
CA LEU A 65 2.97 15.12 5.96
C LEU A 65 3.63 15.16 7.34
N LYS A 66 2.94 14.71 8.40
CA LYS A 66 3.54 14.54 9.73
C LYS A 66 4.63 13.46 9.71
N ALA A 67 4.37 12.29 9.08
CA ALA A 67 5.38 11.24 8.92
C ALA A 67 6.61 11.77 8.17
N TYR A 68 6.40 12.49 7.08
CA TYR A 68 7.45 13.13 6.29
C TYR A 68 8.31 14.11 7.08
N SER A 69 7.73 14.85 8.03
CA SER A 69 8.49 15.76 8.89
C SER A 69 9.51 15.03 9.79
N TYR A 70 9.30 13.76 10.10
CA TYR A 70 10.21 12.91 10.88
C TYR A 70 11.17 12.10 9.99
N ASN A 71 10.72 11.69 8.82
CA ASN A 71 11.53 10.90 7.89
C ASN A 71 11.32 11.37 6.43
N PRO A 72 12.01 12.43 6.00
CA PRO A 72 11.81 13.03 4.68
C PRO A 72 12.44 12.25 3.52
N THR A 73 13.15 11.17 3.80
CA THR A 73 13.86 10.35 2.79
C THR A 73 13.19 8.99 2.57
N ASP A 74 12.02 8.77 3.14
CA ASP A 74 11.26 7.52 2.96
C ASP A 74 10.36 7.64 1.73
N ALA A 75 10.66 6.85 0.68
CA ALA A 75 9.93 6.87 -0.57
C ALA A 75 8.45 6.45 -0.40
N TYR A 76 8.15 5.57 0.55
CA TYR A 76 6.76 5.16 0.84
C TYR A 76 5.92 6.29 1.43
N ILE A 77 6.51 7.09 2.34
CA ILE A 77 5.85 8.25 2.92
C ILE A 77 5.59 9.31 1.84
N ILE A 78 6.60 9.58 1.01
CA ILE A 78 6.53 10.59 -0.07
C ILE A 78 5.47 10.18 -1.09
N GLU A 79 5.45 8.91 -1.47
CA GLU A 79 4.48 8.34 -2.40
C GLU A 79 3.05 8.39 -1.82
N GLY A 80 2.89 8.11 -0.51
CA GLY A 80 1.61 8.25 0.17
C GLY A 80 1.06 9.68 0.16
N ILE A 81 1.92 10.70 0.27
CA ILE A 81 1.54 12.11 0.08
C ILE A 81 1.03 12.33 -1.35
N ALA A 82 1.78 11.83 -2.34
CA ALA A 82 1.40 11.97 -3.75
C ALA A 82 0.04 11.35 -4.06
N ARG A 83 -0.20 10.12 -3.58
CA ARG A 83 -1.50 9.44 -3.73
C ARG A 83 -2.63 10.23 -3.06
N SER A 84 -2.38 10.75 -1.86
CA SER A 84 -3.40 11.54 -1.16
C SER A 84 -3.79 12.80 -1.93
N TYR A 85 -2.81 13.50 -2.52
CA TYR A 85 -3.10 14.63 -3.43
C TYR A 85 -3.82 14.20 -4.68
N MET A 86 -3.47 13.04 -5.27
CA MET A 86 -4.15 12.50 -6.45
C MET A 86 -5.64 12.24 -6.18
N GLU A 87 -5.98 11.66 -5.04
CA GLU A 87 -7.37 11.40 -4.66
C GLU A 87 -8.13 12.66 -4.21
N LEU A 88 -7.42 13.75 -3.92
CA LEU A 88 -7.98 15.09 -3.69
C LEU A 88 -8.04 15.94 -4.96
N ASP A 89 -7.80 15.35 -6.14
CA ASP A 89 -7.77 16.00 -7.44
C ASP A 89 -6.74 17.14 -7.56
N ASP A 90 -5.70 17.17 -6.72
CA ASP A 90 -4.59 18.11 -6.80
C ASP A 90 -3.45 17.54 -7.65
N PHE A 91 -3.60 17.66 -8.97
CA PHE A 91 -2.64 17.13 -9.94
C PHE A 91 -1.22 17.66 -9.73
N GLU A 92 -1.07 18.96 -9.51
CA GLU A 92 0.25 19.63 -9.42
C GLU A 92 1.06 19.12 -8.22
N ASN A 93 0.44 19.06 -7.04
CA ASN A 93 1.11 18.55 -5.86
C ASN A 93 1.34 17.03 -5.95
N SER A 94 0.39 16.28 -6.49
CA SER A 94 0.55 14.84 -6.74
C SER A 94 1.76 14.57 -7.64
N LEU A 95 1.85 15.24 -8.79
CA LEU A 95 2.98 15.14 -9.72
C LEU A 95 4.32 15.47 -9.06
N LYS A 96 4.35 16.55 -8.27
CA LYS A 96 5.55 16.97 -7.53
C LYS A 96 6.04 15.87 -6.59
N TYR A 97 5.13 15.28 -5.80
CA TYR A 97 5.52 14.28 -4.80
C TYR A 97 5.81 12.91 -5.42
N PHE A 98 5.14 12.49 -6.50
CA PHE A 98 5.56 11.29 -7.24
C PHE A 98 6.98 11.45 -7.80
N ASN A 99 7.29 12.58 -8.42
CA ASN A 99 8.64 12.84 -8.90
C ASN A 99 9.68 12.87 -7.75
N LEU A 100 9.30 13.37 -6.58
CA LEU A 100 10.16 13.34 -5.40
C LEU A 100 10.40 11.91 -4.92
N ALA A 101 9.38 11.05 -4.89
CA ALA A 101 9.51 9.64 -4.52
C ALA A 101 10.46 8.91 -5.49
N ILE A 102 10.30 9.10 -6.79
CA ILE A 102 11.17 8.55 -7.83
C ILE A 102 12.62 9.03 -7.69
N ASN A 103 12.82 10.32 -7.39
CA ASN A 103 14.16 10.86 -7.16
C ASN A 103 14.81 10.31 -5.88
N THR A 104 14.00 9.94 -4.88
CA THR A 104 14.47 9.36 -3.63
C THR A 104 14.85 7.88 -3.80
N ASP A 105 14.06 7.14 -4.58
CA ASP A 105 14.30 5.74 -4.93
C ASP A 105 13.89 5.50 -6.39
N GLN A 106 14.87 5.37 -7.26
CA GLN A 106 14.66 5.17 -8.71
C GLN A 106 14.13 3.77 -9.07
N GLU A 107 14.21 2.81 -8.16
CA GLU A 107 13.69 1.46 -8.34
C GLU A 107 12.34 1.26 -7.64
N PHE A 108 11.74 2.32 -7.10
CA PHE A 108 10.47 2.26 -6.42
C PHE A 108 9.30 2.18 -7.41
N ALA A 109 9.03 1.00 -7.94
CA ALA A 109 8.03 0.72 -8.96
C ALA A 109 6.61 1.27 -8.65
N PRO A 110 6.09 1.25 -7.39
CA PRO A 110 4.78 1.82 -7.07
C PRO A 110 4.66 3.30 -7.42
N ALA A 111 5.72 4.11 -7.26
CA ALA A 111 5.67 5.52 -7.62
C ALA A 111 5.48 5.73 -9.13
N TYR A 112 6.13 4.92 -9.96
CA TYR A 112 5.92 4.97 -11.41
C TYR A 112 4.52 4.49 -11.80
N ALA A 113 4.04 3.41 -11.19
CA ALA A 113 2.71 2.88 -11.45
C ALA A 113 1.63 3.93 -11.15
N ASN A 114 1.69 4.54 -9.97
CA ASN A 114 0.73 5.55 -9.54
C ASN A 114 0.89 6.89 -10.31
N LEU A 115 2.09 7.23 -10.75
CA LEU A 115 2.30 8.35 -11.68
C LEU A 115 1.64 8.08 -13.04
N GLY A 116 1.67 6.83 -13.51
CA GLY A 116 0.91 6.39 -14.68
C GLY A 116 -0.61 6.57 -14.48
N VAL A 117 -1.13 6.17 -13.30
CA VAL A 117 -2.54 6.38 -12.93
C VAL A 117 -2.88 7.87 -12.89
N LEU A 118 -2.01 8.72 -12.35
CA LEU A 118 -2.21 10.18 -12.31
C LEU A 118 -2.37 10.76 -13.71
N TYR A 119 -1.49 10.39 -14.65
CA TYR A 119 -1.57 10.83 -16.04
C TYR A 119 -2.81 10.29 -16.75
N ASP A 120 -3.20 9.04 -16.48
CA ASP A 120 -4.40 8.41 -17.02
C ASP A 120 -5.67 9.15 -16.56
N LYS A 121 -5.81 9.43 -15.26
CA LYS A 121 -6.89 10.26 -14.70
C LYS A 121 -6.93 11.65 -15.34
N ASN A 122 -5.78 12.23 -15.68
CA ASN A 122 -5.68 13.53 -16.35
C ASN A 122 -5.80 13.44 -17.89
N LYS A 123 -6.12 12.26 -18.44
CA LYS A 123 -6.29 11.99 -19.87
C LYS A 123 -5.04 12.18 -20.73
N ASP A 124 -3.86 12.19 -20.10
CA ASP A 124 -2.57 12.14 -20.77
C ASP A 124 -2.12 10.69 -20.96
N TYR A 125 -2.80 10.01 -21.88
CA TYR A 125 -2.62 8.56 -22.07
C TYR A 125 -1.24 8.17 -22.57
N LEU A 126 -0.53 9.06 -23.27
CA LEU A 126 0.84 8.78 -23.73
C LEU A 126 1.81 8.71 -22.55
N ASN A 127 1.74 9.65 -21.63
CA ASN A 127 2.52 9.60 -20.41
C ASN A 127 2.07 8.46 -19.49
N ALA A 128 0.77 8.16 -19.40
CA ALA A 128 0.28 7.01 -18.66
C ALA A 128 0.90 5.70 -19.16
N ILE A 129 0.87 5.44 -20.46
CA ILE A 129 1.50 4.27 -21.11
C ILE A 129 2.99 4.19 -20.75
N LYS A 130 3.71 5.31 -20.90
CA LYS A 130 5.16 5.37 -20.61
C LYS A 130 5.46 4.96 -19.16
N PHE A 131 4.72 5.50 -18.20
CA PHE A 131 4.99 5.24 -16.78
C PHE A 131 4.53 3.85 -16.33
N TYR A 132 3.47 3.31 -16.90
CA TYR A 132 3.08 1.91 -16.70
C TYR A 132 4.16 0.94 -17.23
N GLU A 133 4.74 1.23 -18.41
CA GLU A 133 5.84 0.42 -18.94
C GLU A 133 7.07 0.43 -18.03
N ILE A 134 7.46 1.61 -17.53
CA ILE A 134 8.60 1.73 -16.60
C ILE A 134 8.31 0.93 -15.30
N ALA A 135 7.13 1.08 -14.72
CA ALA A 135 6.76 0.37 -13.51
C ALA A 135 6.86 -1.15 -13.67
N LEU A 136 6.34 -1.69 -14.78
CA LEU A 136 6.37 -3.12 -15.10
C LEU A 136 7.78 -3.62 -15.47
N GLN A 137 8.67 -2.76 -15.97
CA GLN A 137 10.08 -3.10 -16.18
C GLN A 137 10.84 -3.23 -14.87
N ILE A 138 10.51 -2.39 -13.86
CA ILE A 138 11.13 -2.43 -12.54
C ILE A 138 10.56 -3.61 -11.72
N ASP A 139 9.23 -3.77 -11.70
CA ASP A 139 8.56 -4.81 -10.91
C ASP A 139 7.40 -5.44 -11.72
N GLN A 140 7.62 -6.66 -12.21
CA GLN A 140 6.61 -7.41 -12.98
C GLN A 140 5.45 -7.90 -12.10
N ASP A 141 5.63 -8.00 -10.78
CA ASP A 141 4.59 -8.46 -9.86
C ASP A 141 3.41 -7.48 -9.81
N LEU A 142 3.60 -6.22 -10.20
CA LEU A 142 2.53 -5.24 -10.37
C LEU A 142 1.48 -5.67 -11.43
N SER A 143 1.82 -6.61 -12.30
CA SER A 143 0.88 -7.20 -13.28
C SER A 143 -0.09 -8.21 -12.67
N VAL A 144 0.23 -8.77 -11.49
CA VAL A 144 -0.56 -9.87 -10.89
C VAL A 144 -1.87 -9.37 -10.30
N GLY A 145 -1.89 -8.12 -9.83
CA GLY A 145 -3.06 -7.49 -9.20
C GLY A 145 -3.37 -8.06 -7.81
N MET A 146 -4.51 -7.66 -7.27
CA MET A 146 -4.91 -7.98 -5.91
C MET A 146 -5.07 -9.49 -5.70
N HIS A 147 -4.40 -10.03 -4.66
CA HIS A 147 -4.49 -11.45 -4.31
C HIS A 147 -5.90 -11.83 -3.85
N TRP A 148 -6.31 -13.11 -4.05
CA TRP A 148 -7.68 -13.54 -3.74
C TRP A 148 -8.05 -13.42 -2.26
N ILE A 149 -7.08 -13.57 -1.34
CA ILE A 149 -7.28 -13.38 0.11
C ILE A 149 -7.62 -11.93 0.41
N ASP A 150 -6.91 -10.98 -0.20
CA ASP A 150 -7.14 -9.55 -0.01
C ASP A 150 -8.50 -9.15 -0.57
N ARG A 151 -8.87 -9.69 -1.73
CA ARG A 151 -10.23 -9.51 -2.29
C ARG A 151 -11.32 -10.02 -1.35
N LEU A 152 -11.08 -11.19 -0.70
CA LEU A 152 -12.03 -11.72 0.29
C LEU A 152 -12.13 -10.83 1.53
N LEU A 153 -11.00 -10.36 2.05
CA LEU A 153 -10.95 -9.51 3.25
C LEU A 153 -11.58 -8.13 3.03
N TYR A 154 -11.47 -7.59 1.82
CA TYR A 154 -12.01 -6.27 1.46
C TYR A 154 -13.35 -6.32 0.71
N ASP A 155 -14.01 -7.50 0.65
CA ASP A 155 -15.27 -7.75 -0.10
C ASP A 155 -15.22 -7.30 -1.57
N VAL A 156 -14.05 -7.44 -2.21
CA VAL A 156 -13.86 -7.10 -3.63
C VAL A 156 -14.30 -8.29 -4.48
N ARG A 157 -15.51 -8.22 -5.05
CA ARG A 157 -16.13 -9.33 -5.78
C ARG A 157 -15.52 -9.56 -7.15
N THR A 158 -15.18 -8.51 -7.87
CA THR A 158 -14.50 -8.57 -9.17
C THR A 158 -13.02 -8.26 -8.98
N LYS A 159 -12.15 -8.93 -9.79
CA LYS A 159 -10.72 -8.57 -9.78
C LYS A 159 -10.57 -7.20 -10.43
N PRO A 160 -10.03 -6.18 -9.72
CA PRO A 160 -9.76 -4.89 -10.34
C PRO A 160 -8.76 -5.03 -11.50
N PRO A 161 -8.87 -4.20 -12.55
CA PRO A 161 -7.90 -4.20 -13.63
C PRO A 161 -6.50 -3.85 -13.10
N THR A 162 -5.50 -4.51 -13.64
CA THR A 162 -4.10 -4.21 -13.31
C THR A 162 -3.56 -3.11 -14.21
N ILE A 163 -2.40 -2.52 -13.87
CA ILE A 163 -1.72 -1.60 -14.79
C ILE A 163 -1.35 -2.27 -16.11
N MET A 164 -1.10 -3.58 -16.11
CA MET A 164 -0.85 -4.35 -17.33
C MET A 164 -2.09 -4.39 -18.21
N ASP A 165 -3.27 -4.70 -17.64
CA ASP A 165 -4.54 -4.71 -18.36
C ASP A 165 -4.83 -3.33 -18.96
N ARG A 166 -4.62 -2.26 -18.17
CA ARG A 166 -4.83 -0.88 -18.62
C ARG A 166 -3.82 -0.47 -19.70
N LEU A 167 -2.54 -0.82 -19.54
CA LEU A 167 -1.50 -0.57 -20.52
C LEU A 167 -1.83 -1.19 -21.87
N PHE A 168 -2.21 -2.47 -21.92
CA PHE A 168 -2.59 -3.13 -23.15
C PHE A 168 -3.81 -2.49 -23.78
N TYR A 169 -4.84 -2.20 -22.97
CA TYR A 169 -6.02 -1.51 -23.46
C TYR A 169 -5.69 -0.17 -24.13
N LEU A 170 -4.90 0.69 -23.47
CA LEU A 170 -4.52 1.98 -24.02
C LEU A 170 -3.69 1.83 -25.29
N LYS A 171 -2.75 0.88 -25.33
CA LYS A 171 -1.96 0.61 -26.55
C LYS A 171 -2.82 0.17 -27.72
N ASP A 172 -3.77 -0.74 -27.49
CA ASP A 172 -4.69 -1.20 -28.53
C ASP A 172 -5.57 -0.05 -29.04
N GLN A 173 -6.06 0.80 -28.16
CA GLN A 173 -6.81 2.00 -28.56
C GLN A 173 -5.96 2.98 -29.39
N MET A 174 -4.67 3.14 -29.06
CA MET A 174 -3.75 4.02 -29.80
C MET A 174 -3.47 3.55 -31.23
N LEU A 175 -3.69 2.27 -31.54
CA LEU A 175 -3.60 1.73 -32.89
C LEU A 175 -4.81 2.12 -33.76
N LEU A 176 -5.92 2.52 -33.15
CA LEU A 176 -7.13 2.93 -33.88
C LEU A 176 -7.01 4.38 -34.37
N PRO A 177 -7.74 4.75 -35.45
CA PRO A 177 -7.93 6.13 -35.83
C PRO A 177 -8.51 6.94 -34.66
N GLU A 178 -8.15 8.20 -34.52
CA GLU A 178 -8.53 9.06 -33.38
C GLU A 178 -10.05 9.12 -33.13
N ASP A 179 -10.84 9.17 -34.19
CA ASP A 179 -12.31 9.21 -34.15
C ASP A 179 -12.96 7.91 -33.66
N LYS A 180 -12.17 6.82 -33.53
CA LYS A 180 -12.64 5.49 -33.06
C LYS A 180 -12.10 5.09 -31.70
N ARG A 181 -11.24 5.92 -31.08
CA ARG A 181 -10.64 5.62 -29.80
C ARG A 181 -11.64 5.81 -28.66
N ILE A 182 -11.74 4.81 -27.79
CA ILE A 182 -12.45 4.88 -26.53
C ILE A 182 -11.40 4.80 -25.43
N LEU A 183 -10.87 5.93 -24.99
CA LEU A 183 -9.72 5.99 -24.08
C LEU A 183 -10.13 6.04 -22.61
N SER A 184 -11.37 6.44 -22.31
CA SER A 184 -11.91 6.47 -20.95
C SER A 184 -13.18 5.62 -20.90
N ILE A 185 -13.28 4.74 -19.90
CA ILE A 185 -14.47 3.96 -19.57
C ILE A 185 -14.70 4.17 -18.09
N ASP A 186 -15.60 5.08 -17.74
CA ASP A 186 -15.84 5.54 -16.35
C ASP A 186 -16.07 4.40 -15.36
N GLU A 187 -16.72 3.32 -15.79
CA GLU A 187 -16.99 2.14 -14.96
C GLU A 187 -15.69 1.36 -14.60
N ILE A 188 -14.71 1.34 -15.51
CA ILE A 188 -13.43 0.62 -15.33
C ILE A 188 -12.39 1.55 -14.68
N ASP A 189 -12.35 2.81 -15.12
CA ASP A 189 -11.36 3.78 -14.68
C ASP A 189 -11.54 4.13 -13.19
N ASN A 190 -12.79 4.12 -12.69
CA ASN A 190 -13.09 4.34 -11.27
C ASN A 190 -12.74 3.13 -10.37
N GLU A 191 -12.54 1.95 -10.92
CA GLU A 191 -12.13 0.74 -10.19
C GLU A 191 -10.60 0.57 -10.15
N GLN A 192 -9.84 1.45 -10.82
CA GLN A 192 -8.39 1.36 -10.85
C GLN A 192 -7.80 1.60 -9.47
N ILE A 193 -7.05 0.61 -8.99
CA ILE A 193 -6.46 0.63 -7.65
C ILE A 193 -5.15 1.43 -7.61
N ASN A 194 -4.88 2.02 -6.46
CA ASN A 194 -3.55 2.57 -6.16
C ASN A 194 -2.59 1.43 -5.77
N TYR A 195 -1.35 1.51 -6.21
CA TYR A 195 -0.34 0.48 -6.01
C TYR A 195 0.45 0.76 -4.73
N GLU A 196 0.30 -0.15 -3.76
CA GLU A 196 1.11 -0.22 -2.54
C GLU A 196 1.93 -1.51 -2.56
N LYS A 197 3.11 -1.51 -1.96
CA LYS A 197 3.95 -2.69 -1.80
C LYS A 197 3.85 -3.26 -0.39
#